data_4838fd049b1e895801ff1ecb365f61ce
#
_entry.id   4838fd049b1e895801ff1ecb365f61ce
#
_cell.length_a   1.000
_cell.length_b   1.000
_cell.length_c   1.000
_cell.angle_alpha   90.00
_cell.angle_beta   90.00
_cell.angle_gamma   90.00
#
_symmetry.space_group_name_H-M   'P 1'
#
loop_
_entity.id
_entity.type
_entity.pdbx_description
1 polymer ?
#
loop_
_entity_poly.entity_id
_entity_poly.type
_entity_poly.pdbx_seq_one_letter_code
_entity_poly.pdbx_strand_id
1 'polypeptide(L)'
;MRLKPFSLAAALLWAMAAQAQVPPPAPPGPLLEDPAQRALRERQDTERRREATQPAPQIAVAPSVPDDAAVDAVVEPGTTFDIHRIELTGNTVLDADTVERVTQPFLNRALGTNRINLLLRRLTEAFVARGFVTTRAYLAPQNLKVGVLTIAVVPGKVEALQINGKTVRTTVPDAKLAEGPQAGGWLTDAGTVWSMPAVGDTLRLSDLEQGVDQINRLRRNQAEVQILPGQAPGGSVIALANQPGDRFRFSAGTDNYGSRATGTTRLRAGIDADNALGFQEAVSLSYIGTRDTNAAIGYNTFSYTGSLSEYNSLIGDTALLYGRTFAHAFGWNRVIERDPGGRTAFDVTLTHRRSEREVNNLLFEPQSLSVLRVAVNGLRKFAVGNQGGYATWEAGLSRGMDALNASHDAPDITRDEAHSQFWKLDGNASTQLPLPAIGRAALAYRGQVSAQWSNVALFGSEQIFVGGMGSVRGFREGLISGDRGLTLRNEVVWGNVPVLAGVRIEPYVFLDGGQTQLVANQHWQYLAGTGMGVRLAANAGKHAFTSELLLGRALVQPVELGSKATVLLATFNYSY
;
A
#
# COMPACT_ATOMS: atom_id res chain seq x y z
N MET A 1 19.37 -0.48 -32.65
CA MET A 1 18.88 0.91 -32.71
C MET A 1 18.75 1.42 -31.28
N ARG A 2 19.74 2.19 -30.79
CA ARG A 2 19.85 2.63 -29.39
C ARG A 2 19.14 3.98 -29.23
N LEU A 3 17.96 4.01 -28.63
CA LEU A 3 17.26 5.23 -28.24
C LEU A 3 17.93 5.79 -26.97
N LYS A 4 18.43 7.01 -27.06
CA LYS A 4 19.04 7.73 -25.93
C LYS A 4 17.92 8.25 -25.02
N PRO A 5 17.94 7.98 -23.69
CA PRO A 5 16.85 8.35 -22.77
C PRO A 5 16.82 9.85 -22.40
N PHE A 6 17.70 10.67 -22.93
CA PHE A 6 17.81 12.11 -22.57
C PHE A 6 16.87 13.06 -23.36
N SER A 7 16.23 12.59 -24.42
CA SER A 7 15.45 13.49 -25.30
C SER A 7 14.01 13.74 -24.85
N LEU A 8 13.42 12.90 -23.99
CA LEU A 8 12.03 13.07 -23.54
C LEU A 8 11.87 14.13 -22.45
N ALA A 9 12.82 14.24 -21.53
CA ALA A 9 12.78 15.25 -20.47
C ALA A 9 13.02 16.67 -21.00
N ALA A 10 13.88 16.81 -22.02
CA ALA A 10 14.14 18.10 -22.67
C ALA A 10 12.97 18.57 -23.57
N ALA A 11 12.26 17.63 -24.21
CA ALA A 11 11.09 17.95 -25.05
C ALA A 11 9.87 18.39 -24.22
N LEU A 12 9.68 17.84 -23.01
CA LEU A 12 8.62 18.28 -22.08
C LEU A 12 8.90 19.69 -21.50
N LEU A 13 10.16 20.04 -21.27
CA LEU A 13 10.54 21.38 -20.82
C LEU A 13 10.42 22.44 -21.92
N TRP A 14 10.60 22.08 -23.19
CA TRP A 14 10.50 23.01 -24.33
C TRP A 14 9.06 23.29 -24.74
N ALA A 15 8.16 22.32 -24.61
CA ALA A 15 6.73 22.52 -24.88
C ALA A 15 6.04 23.43 -23.84
N MET A 16 6.62 23.62 -22.67
CA MET A 16 6.08 24.49 -21.60
C MET A 16 6.46 25.97 -21.75
N ALA A 17 7.39 26.32 -22.64
CA ALA A 17 7.92 27.71 -22.75
C ALA A 17 7.21 28.60 -23.77
N ALA A 18 6.25 28.12 -24.56
CA ALA A 18 5.84 28.75 -25.79
C ALA A 18 4.46 29.44 -25.84
N GLN A 19 3.82 29.71 -24.68
CA GLN A 19 2.56 30.51 -24.73
C GLN A 19 2.46 31.51 -23.56
N ALA A 20 3.04 32.68 -23.75
CA ALA A 20 2.71 33.87 -22.96
C ALA A 20 1.61 34.66 -23.65
N GLN A 21 0.36 34.55 -23.21
CA GLN A 21 -0.74 35.43 -23.59
C GLN A 21 -1.31 36.15 -22.34
N VAL A 22 -1.79 37.38 -22.58
CA VAL A 22 -2.27 38.39 -21.63
C VAL A 22 -3.28 37.82 -20.61
N PRO A 23 -3.15 38.12 -19.32
CA PRO A 23 -4.00 37.52 -18.28
C PRO A 23 -5.41 38.12 -18.23
N PRO A 24 -6.44 37.28 -18.02
CA PRO A 24 -7.76 37.74 -17.58
C PRO A 24 -7.71 38.20 -16.09
N PRO A 25 -8.73 38.90 -15.59
CA PRO A 25 -8.76 39.42 -14.20
C PRO A 25 -8.53 38.30 -13.19
N ALA A 26 -7.74 38.61 -12.17
CA ALA A 26 -7.31 37.65 -11.16
C ALA A 26 -8.49 36.87 -10.58
N PRO A 27 -8.42 35.54 -10.56
CA PRO A 27 -9.41 34.73 -9.86
C PRO A 27 -9.35 35.04 -8.36
N PRO A 28 -10.46 34.83 -7.60
CA PRO A 28 -10.45 34.98 -6.14
C PRO A 28 -9.26 34.20 -5.58
N GLY A 29 -8.53 34.82 -4.66
CA GLY A 29 -7.23 34.38 -4.18
C GLY A 29 -7.19 32.88 -3.83
N PRO A 30 -6.03 32.22 -3.86
CA PRO A 30 -5.91 30.78 -3.79
C PRO A 30 -6.64 30.27 -2.55
N LEU A 31 -7.62 29.38 -2.77
CA LEU A 31 -8.26 28.64 -1.68
C LEU A 31 -7.15 27.85 -0.97
N LEU A 32 -6.93 28.15 0.30
CA LEU A 32 -5.90 27.46 1.09
C LEU A 32 -6.23 25.97 1.14
N GLU A 33 -5.23 25.14 0.84
CA GLU A 33 -5.33 23.69 1.01
C GLU A 33 -5.70 23.37 2.47
N ASP A 34 -6.74 22.57 2.67
CA ASP A 34 -7.13 22.11 4.01
C ASP A 34 -5.94 21.35 4.66
N PRO A 35 -5.43 21.83 5.81
CA PRO A 35 -4.31 21.19 6.50
C PRO A 35 -4.54 19.73 6.83
N ALA A 36 -5.80 19.32 7.09
CA ALA A 36 -6.16 17.93 7.37
C ALA A 36 -5.97 17.03 6.14
N GLN A 37 -6.35 17.49 4.95
CA GLN A 37 -6.14 16.74 3.72
C GLN A 37 -4.66 16.55 3.41
N ARG A 38 -3.87 17.61 3.62
CA ARG A 38 -2.41 17.51 3.45
C ARG A 38 -1.81 16.47 4.39
N ALA A 39 -2.17 16.52 5.67
CA ALA A 39 -1.70 15.55 6.67
C ALA A 39 -2.11 14.12 6.35
N LEU A 40 -3.34 13.91 5.87
CA LEU A 40 -3.82 12.59 5.46
C LEU A 40 -3.02 12.03 4.27
N ARG A 41 -2.75 12.86 3.25
CA ARG A 41 -1.93 12.47 2.10
C ARG A 41 -0.49 12.11 2.52
N GLU A 42 0.14 12.96 3.34
CA GLU A 42 1.50 12.71 3.85
C GLU A 42 1.59 11.37 4.61
N ARG A 43 0.55 11.02 5.39
CA ARG A 43 0.46 9.73 6.08
C ARG A 43 0.30 8.56 5.13
N GLN A 44 -0.64 8.65 4.18
CA GLN A 44 -0.87 7.60 3.19
C GLN A 44 0.40 7.31 2.38
N ASP A 45 1.13 8.34 1.98
CA ASP A 45 2.40 8.18 1.27
C ASP A 45 3.48 7.52 2.15
N THR A 46 3.51 7.88 3.43
CA THR A 46 4.46 7.27 4.38
C THR A 46 4.15 5.80 4.62
N GLU A 47 2.88 5.45 4.82
CA GLU A 47 2.44 4.05 4.99
C GLU A 47 2.70 3.21 3.73
N ARG A 48 2.41 3.72 2.54
CA ARG A 48 2.72 3.04 1.27
C ARG A 48 4.21 2.77 1.11
N ARG A 49 5.07 3.75 1.41
CA ARG A 49 6.53 3.58 1.34
C ARG A 49 7.02 2.53 2.34
N ARG A 50 6.48 2.55 3.56
CA ARG A 50 6.80 1.57 4.58
C ARG A 50 6.43 0.17 4.13
N GLU A 51 5.20 -0.03 3.66
CA GLU A 51 4.72 -1.31 3.18
C GLU A 51 5.56 -1.83 1.99
N ALA A 52 5.94 -0.95 1.06
CA ALA A 52 6.81 -1.30 -0.05
C ALA A 52 8.21 -1.79 0.39
N THR A 53 8.71 -1.29 1.52
CA THR A 53 10.03 -1.64 2.04
C THR A 53 10.02 -2.80 3.04
N GLN A 54 8.86 -3.25 3.50
CA GLN A 54 8.79 -4.43 4.37
C GLN A 54 9.23 -5.69 3.61
N PRO A 55 10.05 -6.56 4.23
CA PRO A 55 10.36 -7.86 3.65
C PRO A 55 9.07 -8.69 3.55
N ALA A 56 8.96 -9.51 2.51
CA ALA A 56 7.86 -10.46 2.41
C ALA A 56 7.94 -11.46 3.58
N PRO A 57 6.79 -11.87 4.17
CA PRO A 57 6.78 -12.90 5.18
C PRO A 57 7.46 -14.16 4.65
N GLN A 58 8.45 -14.68 5.36
CA GLN A 58 9.11 -15.93 4.99
C GLN A 58 8.41 -17.06 5.75
N ILE A 59 7.64 -17.86 5.03
CA ILE A 59 7.12 -19.12 5.58
C ILE A 59 8.12 -20.20 5.19
N ALA A 60 8.68 -20.88 6.18
CA ALA A 60 9.60 -21.99 5.95
C ALA A 60 8.83 -23.18 5.34
N VAL A 61 8.86 -23.28 4.03
CA VAL A 61 8.42 -24.46 3.27
C VAL A 61 9.66 -25.23 2.90
N ALA A 62 9.66 -26.55 3.17
CA ALA A 62 10.77 -27.41 2.73
C ALA A 62 10.94 -27.26 1.19
N PRO A 63 12.14 -26.94 0.70
CA PRO A 63 12.35 -26.74 -0.73
C PRO A 63 12.01 -28.02 -1.48
N SER A 64 11.11 -27.93 -2.47
CA SER A 64 10.97 -28.97 -3.47
C SER A 64 12.18 -28.85 -4.41
N VAL A 65 12.94 -29.91 -4.56
CA VAL A 65 14.01 -29.95 -5.57
C VAL A 65 13.34 -30.26 -6.91
N PRO A 66 13.40 -29.38 -7.91
CA PRO A 66 12.86 -29.67 -9.23
C PRO A 66 13.56 -30.90 -9.80
N ASP A 67 12.78 -31.89 -10.24
CA ASP A 67 13.32 -33.08 -10.91
C ASP A 67 13.12 -32.94 -12.42
N ASP A 68 14.08 -32.32 -13.07
CA ASP A 68 14.10 -32.12 -14.53
C ASP A 68 14.48 -33.38 -15.32
N ALA A 69 14.63 -34.54 -14.65
CA ALA A 69 14.99 -35.78 -15.31
C ALA A 69 13.95 -36.16 -16.37
N ALA A 70 14.40 -36.36 -17.58
CA ALA A 70 13.54 -36.90 -18.65
C ALA A 70 13.00 -38.26 -18.23
N VAL A 71 11.69 -38.51 -18.44
CA VAL A 71 11.04 -39.77 -18.06
C VAL A 71 11.78 -41.00 -18.67
N ASP A 72 12.33 -40.82 -19.89
CA ASP A 72 13.06 -41.86 -20.61
C ASP A 72 14.46 -42.11 -20.05
N ALA A 73 15.06 -41.13 -19.36
CA ALA A 73 16.37 -41.28 -18.71
C ALA A 73 16.31 -42.05 -17.38
N VAL A 74 15.11 -42.27 -16.83
CA VAL A 74 14.93 -42.98 -15.57
C VAL A 74 15.08 -44.50 -15.80
N VAL A 75 16.10 -45.07 -15.17
CA VAL A 75 16.35 -46.52 -15.21
C VAL A 75 15.46 -47.25 -14.22
N GLU A 76 14.77 -48.27 -14.67
CA GLU A 76 13.92 -49.13 -13.83
C GLU A 76 14.66 -50.40 -13.44
N PRO A 77 14.97 -50.62 -12.17
CA PRO A 77 15.75 -51.77 -11.71
C PRO A 77 14.93 -53.06 -11.53
N GLY A 78 13.60 -53.00 -11.73
CA GLY A 78 12.69 -54.10 -11.40
C GLY A 78 11.54 -54.29 -12.39
N THR A 79 10.48 -54.95 -11.93
CA THR A 79 9.28 -55.21 -12.72
C THR A 79 8.59 -53.91 -13.15
N THR A 80 8.26 -53.82 -14.43
CA THR A 80 7.51 -52.70 -15.02
C THR A 80 6.14 -53.17 -15.48
N PHE A 81 5.19 -52.22 -15.55
CA PHE A 81 3.82 -52.44 -16.00
C PHE A 81 3.48 -51.44 -17.11
N ASP A 82 2.88 -51.90 -18.19
CA ASP A 82 2.43 -51.04 -19.27
C ASP A 82 1.16 -50.29 -18.81
N ILE A 83 1.28 -48.96 -18.65
CA ILE A 83 0.21 -48.12 -18.15
C ILE A 83 -0.36 -47.30 -19.30
N HIS A 84 -1.67 -47.51 -19.56
CA HIS A 84 -2.40 -46.82 -20.62
C HIS A 84 -3.30 -45.72 -20.10
N ARG A 85 -3.64 -45.75 -18.80
CA ARG A 85 -4.48 -44.74 -18.15
C ARG A 85 -4.00 -44.43 -16.74
N ILE A 86 -4.00 -43.10 -16.41
CA ILE A 86 -3.68 -42.60 -15.08
C ILE A 86 -4.88 -41.87 -14.55
N GLU A 87 -5.38 -42.25 -13.37
CA GLU A 87 -6.53 -41.65 -12.71
C GLU A 87 -6.12 -41.03 -11.40
N LEU A 88 -6.54 -39.79 -11.16
CA LEU A 88 -6.36 -39.11 -9.88
C LEU A 88 -7.68 -39.15 -9.09
N THR A 89 -7.65 -39.77 -7.93
CA THR A 89 -8.80 -39.77 -7.00
C THR A 89 -8.56 -38.75 -5.89
N GLY A 90 -9.61 -38.01 -5.48
CA GLY A 90 -9.51 -36.97 -4.44
C GLY A 90 -8.86 -35.66 -4.89
N ASN A 91 -8.57 -35.49 -6.17
CA ASN A 91 -8.06 -34.23 -6.71
C ASN A 91 -9.18 -33.18 -6.76
N THR A 92 -9.07 -32.13 -5.94
CA THR A 92 -9.95 -30.95 -5.91
C THR A 92 -9.21 -29.66 -6.26
N VAL A 93 -7.92 -29.76 -6.66
CA VAL A 93 -6.98 -28.63 -6.69
C VAL A 93 -6.45 -28.37 -8.11
N LEU A 94 -6.01 -29.44 -8.82
CA LEU A 94 -5.48 -29.31 -10.17
C LEU A 94 -6.61 -29.39 -11.20
N ASP A 95 -6.57 -28.48 -12.16
CA ASP A 95 -7.42 -28.52 -13.34
C ASP A 95 -7.01 -29.67 -14.28
N ALA A 96 -7.94 -30.06 -15.18
CA ALA A 96 -7.75 -31.17 -16.11
C ALA A 96 -6.52 -30.99 -17.00
N ASP A 97 -6.29 -29.77 -17.51
CA ASP A 97 -5.17 -29.48 -18.43
C ASP A 97 -3.81 -29.66 -17.73
N THR A 98 -3.72 -29.32 -16.45
CA THR A 98 -2.49 -29.53 -15.68
C THR A 98 -2.28 -30.98 -15.35
N VAL A 99 -3.34 -31.70 -14.97
CA VAL A 99 -3.28 -33.15 -14.73
C VAL A 99 -2.81 -33.84 -16.01
N GLU A 100 -3.41 -33.53 -17.16
CA GLU A 100 -3.01 -34.11 -18.46
C GLU A 100 -1.56 -33.81 -18.79
N ARG A 101 -1.11 -32.56 -18.66
CA ARG A 101 0.26 -32.14 -18.93
C ARG A 101 1.29 -32.89 -18.08
N VAL A 102 0.98 -33.16 -16.81
CA VAL A 102 1.89 -33.89 -15.90
C VAL A 102 1.87 -35.38 -16.16
N THR A 103 0.71 -35.97 -16.48
CA THR A 103 0.54 -37.40 -16.61
C THR A 103 0.86 -37.90 -18.02
N GLN A 104 0.61 -37.11 -19.06
CA GLN A 104 0.81 -37.49 -20.47
C GLN A 104 2.18 -38.05 -20.80
N PRO A 105 3.32 -37.56 -20.27
CA PRO A 105 4.63 -38.13 -20.50
C PRO A 105 4.82 -39.57 -19.98
N PHE A 106 3.92 -40.06 -19.12
CA PHE A 106 3.97 -41.39 -18.50
C PHE A 106 2.98 -42.38 -19.12
N LEU A 107 2.08 -41.92 -19.99
CA LEU A 107 1.10 -42.80 -20.65
C LEU A 107 1.73 -43.64 -21.75
N ASN A 108 1.18 -44.85 -21.93
CA ASN A 108 1.61 -45.85 -22.93
C ASN A 108 3.10 -46.22 -22.79
N ARG A 109 3.56 -46.33 -21.54
CA ARG A 109 4.94 -46.66 -21.17
C ARG A 109 4.97 -47.73 -20.09
N ALA A 110 6.07 -48.46 -20.08
CA ALA A 110 6.38 -49.39 -19.00
C ALA A 110 6.84 -48.62 -17.77
N LEU A 111 6.01 -48.55 -16.74
CA LEU A 111 6.29 -47.86 -15.50
C LEU A 111 6.69 -48.86 -14.41
N GLY A 112 7.85 -48.62 -13.80
CA GLY A 112 8.31 -49.28 -12.59
C GLY A 112 8.32 -48.30 -11.43
N THR A 113 8.93 -48.66 -10.33
CA THR A 113 8.95 -47.90 -9.08
C THR A 113 9.54 -46.50 -9.27
N ASN A 114 10.61 -46.35 -10.05
CA ASN A 114 11.31 -45.07 -10.18
C ASN A 114 10.49 -44.06 -11.00
N ARG A 115 9.89 -44.49 -12.12
CA ARG A 115 9.02 -43.62 -12.93
C ARG A 115 7.72 -43.25 -12.21
N ILE A 116 7.13 -44.18 -11.44
CA ILE A 116 5.97 -43.89 -10.62
C ILE A 116 6.33 -42.86 -9.54
N ASN A 117 7.49 -43.01 -8.87
CA ASN A 117 7.94 -42.00 -7.89
C ASN A 117 8.23 -40.63 -8.53
N LEU A 118 8.77 -40.61 -9.77
CA LEU A 118 8.93 -39.36 -10.51
C LEU A 118 7.57 -38.71 -10.80
N LEU A 119 6.58 -39.48 -11.23
CA LEU A 119 5.22 -38.98 -11.46
C LEU A 119 4.60 -38.40 -10.19
N LEU A 120 4.70 -39.10 -9.03
CA LEU A 120 4.19 -38.65 -7.74
C LEU A 120 4.89 -37.34 -7.31
N ARG A 121 6.19 -37.21 -7.54
CA ARG A 121 6.93 -35.95 -7.30
C ARG A 121 6.42 -34.82 -8.17
N ARG A 122 6.30 -35.01 -9.49
CA ARG A 122 5.79 -33.96 -10.40
C ARG A 122 4.38 -33.53 -10.08
N LEU A 123 3.50 -34.46 -9.69
CA LEU A 123 2.16 -34.11 -9.20
C LEU A 123 2.24 -33.27 -7.91
N THR A 124 3.10 -33.69 -6.97
CA THR A 124 3.31 -32.93 -5.73
C THR A 124 3.87 -31.52 -6.00
N GLU A 125 4.81 -31.39 -6.92
CA GLU A 125 5.34 -30.09 -7.36
C GLU A 125 4.27 -29.22 -8.01
N ALA A 126 3.36 -29.81 -8.81
CA ALA A 126 2.24 -29.09 -9.39
C ALA A 126 1.27 -28.55 -8.31
N PHE A 127 1.06 -29.30 -7.21
CA PHE A 127 0.31 -28.79 -6.05
C PHE A 127 1.04 -27.65 -5.34
N VAL A 128 2.34 -27.83 -5.09
CA VAL A 128 3.17 -26.81 -4.41
C VAL A 128 3.24 -25.53 -5.24
N ALA A 129 3.40 -25.64 -6.56
CA ALA A 129 3.42 -24.47 -7.46
C ALA A 129 2.13 -23.65 -7.44
N ARG A 130 0.99 -24.28 -7.06
CA ARG A 130 -0.28 -23.59 -6.84
C ARG A 130 -0.53 -23.15 -5.39
N GLY A 131 0.49 -23.28 -4.54
CA GLY A 131 0.42 -22.88 -3.13
C GLY A 131 -0.13 -23.94 -2.19
N PHE A 132 -0.43 -25.18 -2.66
CA PHE A 132 -0.94 -26.27 -1.81
C PHE A 132 0.23 -27.10 -1.26
N VAL A 133 1.02 -26.50 -0.41
CA VAL A 133 2.33 -27.01 0.03
C VAL A 133 2.29 -28.28 0.87
N THR A 134 1.13 -28.66 1.40
CA THR A 134 0.93 -29.88 2.21
C THR A 134 0.09 -30.94 1.51
N THR A 135 -0.46 -30.68 0.33
CA THR A 135 -1.16 -31.67 -0.50
C THR A 135 -0.15 -32.64 -1.09
N ARG A 136 -0.45 -33.94 -1.07
CA ARG A 136 0.44 -34.99 -1.54
C ARG A 136 -0.30 -36.01 -2.39
N ALA A 137 0.43 -36.56 -3.37
CA ALA A 137 -0.01 -37.70 -4.18
C ALA A 137 0.60 -39.00 -3.63
N TYR A 138 -0.24 -40.00 -3.47
CA TYR A 138 0.16 -41.30 -2.96
C TYR A 138 -0.25 -42.44 -3.91
N LEU A 139 0.53 -43.49 -3.91
CA LEU A 139 0.18 -44.73 -4.59
C LEU A 139 -0.64 -45.61 -3.61
N ALA A 140 -1.91 -45.82 -3.93
CA ALA A 140 -2.73 -46.79 -3.20
C ALA A 140 -2.39 -48.22 -3.61
N PRO A 141 -2.54 -49.24 -2.74
CA PRO A 141 -2.41 -50.66 -3.13
C PRO A 141 -3.37 -50.99 -4.28
N GLN A 142 -2.83 -51.47 -5.40
CA GLN A 142 -3.60 -51.74 -6.63
C GLN A 142 -2.93 -52.77 -7.53
N ASN A 143 -3.70 -53.35 -8.48
CA ASN A 143 -3.18 -54.28 -9.46
C ASN A 143 -2.84 -53.53 -10.76
N LEU A 144 -1.55 -53.29 -10.98
CA LEU A 144 -1.06 -52.57 -12.17
C LEU A 144 -1.10 -53.36 -13.46
N LYS A 145 -1.36 -54.69 -13.39
CA LYS A 145 -1.44 -55.56 -14.60
C LYS A 145 -2.62 -55.23 -15.50
N VAL A 146 -3.62 -54.48 -14.99
CA VAL A 146 -4.77 -54.01 -15.79
C VAL A 146 -4.47 -52.76 -16.63
N GLY A 147 -3.25 -52.22 -16.55
CA GLY A 147 -2.82 -51.04 -17.33
C GLY A 147 -3.39 -49.70 -16.84
N VAL A 148 -4.00 -49.64 -15.67
CA VAL A 148 -4.53 -48.44 -15.06
C VAL A 148 -3.74 -48.14 -13.78
N LEU A 149 -3.24 -46.92 -13.67
CA LEU A 149 -2.56 -46.42 -12.47
C LEU A 149 -3.46 -45.41 -11.75
N THR A 150 -3.95 -45.77 -10.58
CA THR A 150 -4.75 -44.87 -9.73
C THR A 150 -3.87 -44.21 -8.66
N ILE A 151 -3.86 -42.89 -8.65
CA ILE A 151 -3.11 -42.05 -7.69
C ILE A 151 -4.11 -41.38 -6.75
N ALA A 152 -3.94 -41.62 -5.46
CA ALA A 152 -4.74 -40.96 -4.43
C ALA A 152 -4.14 -39.61 -4.08
N VAL A 153 -4.89 -38.54 -4.23
CA VAL A 153 -4.54 -37.20 -3.80
C VAL A 153 -5.12 -36.96 -2.41
N VAL A 154 -4.28 -36.67 -1.45
CA VAL A 154 -4.68 -36.32 -0.08
C VAL A 154 -4.50 -34.81 0.07
N PRO A 155 -5.59 -34.03 0.08
CA PRO A 155 -5.51 -32.59 0.31
C PRO A 155 -4.93 -32.30 1.70
N GLY A 156 -3.99 -31.35 1.75
CA GLY A 156 -3.48 -30.86 3.01
C GLY A 156 -4.52 -29.98 3.71
N LYS A 157 -4.98 -30.36 4.91
CA LYS A 157 -5.99 -29.62 5.67
C LYS A 157 -5.42 -29.02 6.95
N VAL A 158 -5.94 -27.89 7.35
CA VAL A 158 -5.62 -27.29 8.66
C VAL A 158 -6.27 -28.14 9.76
N GLU A 159 -5.47 -28.86 10.53
CA GLU A 159 -5.93 -29.68 11.65
C GLU A 159 -5.98 -28.87 12.95
N ALA A 160 -4.98 -28.03 13.18
CA ALA A 160 -4.93 -27.18 14.36
C ALA A 160 -4.22 -25.85 14.09
N LEU A 161 -4.61 -24.84 14.87
CA LEU A 161 -3.92 -23.56 15.00
C LEU A 161 -3.32 -23.48 16.40
N GLN A 162 -2.01 -23.26 16.47
CA GLN A 162 -1.27 -22.99 17.70
C GLN A 162 -0.73 -21.57 17.69
N ILE A 163 -0.81 -20.89 18.84
CA ILE A 163 -0.21 -19.58 19.06
C ILE A 163 0.75 -19.71 20.23
N ASN A 164 2.02 -19.41 20.00
CA ASN A 164 3.10 -19.53 20.98
C ASN A 164 3.11 -20.90 21.70
N GLY A 165 2.95 -21.98 20.94
CA GLY A 165 2.93 -23.35 21.43
C GLY A 165 1.63 -23.82 22.11
N LYS A 166 0.59 -22.99 22.16
CA LYS A 166 -0.71 -23.33 22.73
C LYS A 166 -1.75 -23.52 21.63
N THR A 167 -2.46 -24.64 21.65
CA THR A 167 -3.54 -24.91 20.68
C THR A 167 -4.75 -24.05 20.98
N VAL A 168 -5.14 -23.18 20.04
CA VAL A 168 -6.30 -22.27 20.18
C VAL A 168 -7.52 -22.76 19.40
N ARG A 169 -7.30 -23.51 18.31
CA ARG A 169 -8.35 -24.18 17.53
C ARG A 169 -7.85 -25.52 17.00
N THR A 170 -8.72 -26.51 16.92
CA THR A 170 -8.38 -27.81 16.31
C THR A 170 -9.64 -28.57 15.91
N THR A 171 -9.47 -29.47 14.93
CA THR A 171 -10.48 -30.49 14.58
C THR A 171 -10.32 -31.78 15.37
N VAL A 172 -9.26 -31.94 16.16
CA VAL A 172 -9.00 -33.14 16.97
C VAL A 172 -9.99 -33.15 18.14
N PRO A 173 -10.83 -34.20 18.29
CA PRO A 173 -11.74 -34.33 19.41
C PRO A 173 -10.98 -34.38 20.74
N ASP A 174 -11.58 -33.85 21.80
CA ASP A 174 -11.08 -33.85 23.16
C ASP A 174 -9.69 -33.22 23.40
N ALA A 175 -9.18 -32.46 22.40
CA ALA A 175 -7.93 -31.75 22.54
C ALA A 175 -8.06 -30.58 23.53
N LYS A 176 -7.07 -30.44 24.40
CA LYS A 176 -7.03 -29.33 25.37
C LYS A 176 -6.76 -28.00 24.63
N LEU A 177 -7.74 -27.11 24.61
CA LEU A 177 -7.61 -25.77 24.03
C LEU A 177 -7.04 -24.80 25.08
N ALA A 178 -6.38 -23.76 24.58
CA ALA A 178 -5.93 -22.64 25.39
C ALA A 178 -7.12 -21.88 25.97
N GLU A 179 -7.01 -21.47 27.20
CA GLU A 179 -7.98 -20.60 27.88
C GLU A 179 -7.45 -19.15 27.93
N GLY A 180 -8.37 -18.21 28.09
CA GLY A 180 -8.05 -16.78 28.27
C GLY A 180 -7.81 -16.00 26.96
N PRO A 181 -7.02 -14.95 27.00
CA PRO A 181 -6.83 -14.00 25.88
C PRO A 181 -6.42 -14.63 24.55
N GLN A 182 -5.71 -15.74 24.57
CA GLN A 182 -5.24 -16.43 23.37
C GLN A 182 -6.29 -17.31 22.70
N ALA A 183 -7.44 -17.52 23.36
CA ALA A 183 -8.53 -18.35 22.84
C ALA A 183 -9.50 -17.62 21.88
N GLY A 184 -9.21 -16.36 21.53
CA GLY A 184 -10.00 -15.59 20.59
C GLY A 184 -11.30 -15.03 21.16
N GLY A 185 -11.39 -14.81 22.48
CA GLY A 185 -12.49 -14.10 23.13
C GLY A 185 -12.44 -12.58 22.91
N TRP A 186 -13.56 -11.91 23.16
CA TRP A 186 -13.66 -10.44 23.02
C TRP A 186 -12.68 -9.71 23.97
N LEU A 187 -12.07 -8.62 23.50
CA LEU A 187 -10.96 -7.90 24.15
C LEU A 187 -9.68 -8.73 24.31
N THR A 188 -9.49 -9.74 23.47
CA THR A 188 -8.34 -10.63 23.44
C THR A 188 -7.67 -10.60 22.07
N ASP A 189 -6.72 -11.49 21.79
CA ASP A 189 -6.09 -11.57 20.47
C ASP A 189 -6.99 -12.27 19.40
N ALA A 190 -8.30 -12.04 19.42
CA ALA A 190 -9.26 -12.60 18.48
C ALA A 190 -8.87 -12.33 17.03
N GLY A 191 -8.39 -11.11 16.74
CA GLY A 191 -7.92 -10.72 15.42
C GLY A 191 -6.76 -11.57 14.92
N THR A 192 -5.86 -12.03 15.79
CA THR A 192 -4.77 -12.94 15.43
C THR A 192 -5.33 -14.30 14.98
N VAL A 193 -6.28 -14.84 15.71
CA VAL A 193 -6.93 -16.12 15.36
C VAL A 193 -7.72 -16.00 14.04
N TRP A 194 -8.43 -14.88 13.83
CA TRP A 194 -9.24 -14.65 12.64
C TRP A 194 -8.39 -14.33 11.39
N SER A 195 -7.15 -13.92 11.57
CA SER A 195 -6.22 -13.70 10.46
C SER A 195 -5.68 -14.99 9.87
N MET A 196 -5.82 -16.13 10.55
CA MET A 196 -5.34 -17.43 10.10
C MET A 196 -6.45 -18.24 9.42
N PRO A 197 -6.10 -19.16 8.49
CA PRO A 197 -7.05 -20.07 7.89
C PRO A 197 -7.85 -20.86 8.93
N ALA A 198 -9.11 -21.16 8.63
CA ALA A 198 -9.94 -21.92 9.55
C ALA A 198 -9.50 -23.39 9.62
N VAL A 199 -9.69 -24.01 10.79
CA VAL A 199 -9.45 -25.46 10.92
C VAL A 199 -10.48 -26.24 10.08
N GLY A 200 -10.00 -27.26 9.36
CA GLY A 200 -10.77 -28.04 8.40
C GLY A 200 -10.61 -27.57 6.95
N ASP A 201 -10.17 -26.34 6.70
CA ASP A 201 -9.94 -25.83 5.36
C ASP A 201 -8.70 -26.46 4.70
N THR A 202 -8.69 -26.48 3.37
CA THR A 202 -7.48 -26.87 2.62
C THR A 202 -6.43 -25.80 2.76
N LEU A 203 -5.23 -26.19 3.22
CA LEU A 203 -4.15 -25.26 3.51
C LEU A 203 -3.53 -24.71 2.22
N ARG A 204 -3.58 -23.41 2.05
CA ARG A 204 -2.89 -22.67 0.98
C ARG A 204 -1.83 -21.74 1.58
N LEU A 205 -0.67 -21.72 0.95
CA LEU A 205 0.44 -20.87 1.39
C LEU A 205 0.07 -19.38 1.36
N SER A 206 -0.63 -18.94 0.30
CA SER A 206 -1.11 -17.56 0.17
C SER A 206 -1.97 -17.08 1.34
N ASP A 207 -2.78 -17.98 1.91
CA ASP A 207 -3.68 -17.63 3.01
C ASP A 207 -2.90 -17.46 4.31
N LEU A 208 -1.84 -18.28 4.51
CA LEU A 208 -0.92 -18.12 5.62
C LEU A 208 -0.09 -16.83 5.50
N GLU A 209 0.46 -16.57 4.31
CA GLU A 209 1.23 -15.35 4.04
C GLU A 209 0.37 -14.11 4.29
N GLN A 210 -0.87 -14.12 3.82
CA GLN A 210 -1.81 -13.03 4.06
C GLN A 210 -2.14 -12.88 5.55
N GLY A 211 -2.33 -13.98 6.26
CA GLY A 211 -2.61 -13.98 7.69
C GLY A 211 -1.45 -13.41 8.52
N VAL A 212 -0.22 -13.86 8.25
CA VAL A 212 0.99 -13.34 8.90
C VAL A 212 1.19 -11.85 8.60
N ASP A 213 0.96 -11.47 7.35
CA ASP A 213 1.10 -10.08 6.94
C ASP A 213 0.06 -9.17 7.60
N GLN A 214 -1.17 -9.65 7.72
CA GLN A 214 -2.23 -8.94 8.45
C GLN A 214 -1.87 -8.73 9.92
N ILE A 215 -1.27 -9.73 10.56
CA ILE A 215 -0.79 -9.62 11.94
C ILE A 215 0.39 -8.64 12.01
N ASN A 216 1.38 -8.79 11.14
CA ASN A 216 2.59 -7.96 11.09
C ASN A 216 2.35 -6.54 10.55
N ARG A 217 1.15 -6.25 10.07
CA ARG A 217 0.73 -4.89 9.73
C ARG A 217 0.79 -3.96 10.96
N LEU A 218 0.48 -4.48 12.14
CA LEU A 218 0.71 -3.77 13.38
C LEU A 218 2.21 -3.79 13.72
N ARG A 219 2.77 -2.62 13.98
CA ARG A 219 4.21 -2.45 14.25
C ARG A 219 4.70 -3.21 15.47
N ARG A 220 3.80 -3.48 16.42
CA ARG A 220 4.14 -4.26 17.62
C ARG A 220 4.38 -5.73 17.35
N ASN A 221 3.85 -6.28 16.26
CA ASN A 221 3.89 -7.70 15.96
C ASN A 221 5.14 -8.07 15.14
N GLN A 222 5.66 -9.28 15.41
CA GLN A 222 6.70 -9.96 14.66
C GLN A 222 6.30 -11.42 14.56
N ALA A 223 5.18 -11.66 13.87
CA ALA A 223 4.61 -12.99 13.73
C ALA A 223 5.35 -13.78 12.66
N GLU A 224 5.67 -15.02 13.02
CA GLU A 224 6.24 -16.04 12.13
C GLU A 224 5.37 -17.29 12.18
N VAL A 225 5.26 -17.98 11.05
CA VAL A 225 4.45 -19.20 10.93
C VAL A 225 5.32 -20.36 10.49
N GLN A 226 5.10 -21.51 11.13
CA GLN A 226 5.63 -22.80 10.72
C GLN A 226 4.47 -23.76 10.46
N ILE A 227 4.63 -24.62 9.46
CA ILE A 227 3.68 -25.69 9.16
C ILE A 227 4.27 -26.98 9.73
N LEU A 228 3.58 -27.55 10.71
CA LEU A 228 3.96 -28.80 11.34
C LEU A 228 3.03 -29.95 10.90
N PRO A 229 3.48 -31.21 10.90
CA PRO A 229 2.62 -32.35 10.64
C PRO A 229 1.50 -32.46 11.69
N GLY A 230 0.27 -32.74 11.24
CA GLY A 230 -0.85 -33.09 12.10
C GLY A 230 -0.88 -34.57 12.46
N GLN A 231 -1.90 -34.99 13.18
CA GLN A 231 -2.12 -36.40 13.56
C GLN A 231 -2.88 -37.18 12.48
N ALA A 232 -3.80 -36.51 11.80
CA ALA A 232 -4.56 -37.13 10.71
C ALA A 232 -3.77 -37.15 9.39
N PRO A 233 -4.00 -38.15 8.49
CA PRO A 233 -3.44 -38.14 7.15
C PRO A 233 -3.80 -36.85 6.42
N GLY A 234 -2.79 -36.10 5.95
CA GLY A 234 -2.97 -34.79 5.32
C GLY A 234 -3.24 -33.64 6.32
N GLY A 235 -3.33 -33.93 7.62
CA GLY A 235 -3.46 -32.90 8.64
C GLY A 235 -2.19 -32.06 8.77
N SER A 236 -2.38 -30.74 8.97
CA SER A 236 -1.30 -29.79 9.19
C SER A 236 -1.62 -28.90 10.38
N VAL A 237 -0.64 -28.70 11.26
CA VAL A 237 -0.74 -27.76 12.37
C VAL A 237 -0.07 -26.45 11.96
N ILE A 238 -0.81 -25.36 12.03
CA ILE A 238 -0.29 -24.00 11.85
C ILE A 238 0.27 -23.55 13.20
N ALA A 239 1.58 -23.45 13.33
CA ALA A 239 2.25 -22.95 14.53
C ALA A 239 2.66 -21.49 14.30
N LEU A 240 1.92 -20.57 14.92
CA LEU A 240 2.18 -19.14 14.89
C LEU A 240 2.98 -18.75 16.12
N ALA A 241 4.16 -18.19 15.92
CA ALA A 241 4.96 -17.54 16.95
C ALA A 241 4.81 -16.03 16.81
N ASN A 242 4.39 -15.34 17.86
CA ASN A 242 4.31 -13.88 17.89
C ASN A 242 4.67 -13.37 19.29
N GLN A 243 5.69 -12.51 19.35
CA GLN A 243 6.08 -11.80 20.57
C GLN A 243 5.82 -10.30 20.37
N PRO A 244 4.60 -9.84 20.68
CA PRO A 244 4.22 -8.45 20.43
C PRO A 244 4.99 -7.51 21.35
N GLY A 245 5.51 -6.42 20.78
CA GLY A 245 6.11 -5.32 21.52
C GLY A 245 5.10 -4.41 22.21
N ASP A 246 5.51 -3.20 22.54
CA ASP A 246 4.66 -2.23 23.25
C ASP A 246 3.40 -1.89 22.46
N ARG A 247 2.29 -1.76 23.19
CA ARG A 247 0.98 -1.46 22.61
C ARG A 247 0.85 0.01 22.25
N PHE A 248 1.46 0.90 23.02
CA PHE A 248 1.38 2.34 22.82
C PHE A 248 2.72 2.90 22.32
N ARG A 249 2.64 3.82 21.38
CA ARG A 249 3.76 4.61 20.90
C ARG A 249 3.40 6.08 20.89
N PHE A 250 4.38 6.91 21.23
CA PHE A 250 4.26 8.36 21.22
C PHE A 250 5.18 8.93 20.15
N SER A 251 4.72 9.98 19.49
CA SER A 251 5.51 10.71 18.51
C SER A 251 5.33 12.22 18.70
N ALA A 252 6.40 12.96 18.51
CA ALA A 252 6.40 14.40 18.45
C ALA A 252 7.28 14.89 17.31
N GLY A 253 6.95 16.00 16.71
CA GLY A 253 7.73 16.55 15.63
C GLY A 253 7.41 18.02 15.40
N THR A 254 8.30 18.67 14.66
CA THR A 254 8.12 20.04 14.19
C THR A 254 8.64 20.16 12.77
N ASP A 255 8.03 21.03 12.01
CA ASP A 255 8.48 21.40 10.68
C ASP A 255 8.15 22.87 10.37
N ASN A 256 8.73 23.38 9.31
CA ASN A 256 8.45 24.72 8.79
C ASN A 256 7.64 24.69 7.47
N TYR A 257 6.79 23.66 7.28
CA TYR A 257 5.97 23.47 6.08
C TYR A 257 4.63 24.22 6.12
N GLY A 258 4.38 24.96 7.20
CA GLY A 258 3.18 25.80 7.34
C GLY A 258 3.15 26.95 6.32
N SER A 259 1.94 27.46 6.04
CA SER A 259 1.75 28.62 5.17
C SER A 259 2.13 29.92 5.87
N ARG A 260 2.38 30.99 5.11
CA ARG A 260 2.62 32.31 5.67
C ARG A 260 1.37 32.86 6.38
N ALA A 261 0.19 32.50 5.92
CA ALA A 261 -1.08 32.94 6.45
C ALA A 261 -1.43 32.30 7.81
N THR A 262 -1.08 31.01 8.02
CA THR A 262 -1.43 30.25 9.22
C THR A 262 -0.25 30.04 10.19
N GLY A 263 0.93 30.56 9.86
CA GLY A 263 2.18 30.33 10.57
C GLY A 263 3.05 29.28 9.88
N THR A 264 4.34 29.58 9.78
CA THR A 264 5.29 28.72 9.04
C THR A 264 5.71 27.49 9.82
N THR A 265 5.66 27.53 11.15
CA THR A 265 6.07 26.41 12.00
C THR A 265 4.84 25.60 12.41
N ARG A 266 4.90 24.28 12.17
CA ARG A 266 3.88 23.32 12.64
C ARG A 266 4.47 22.47 13.75
N LEU A 267 3.65 22.22 14.78
CA LEU A 267 3.95 21.21 15.79
C LEU A 267 3.09 19.99 15.53
N ARG A 268 3.67 18.82 15.69
CA ARG A 268 3.00 17.52 15.54
C ARG A 268 3.17 16.73 16.82
N ALA A 269 2.10 16.08 17.25
CA ALA A 269 2.13 15.10 18.32
C ALA A 269 1.25 13.93 17.93
N GLY A 270 1.60 12.72 18.36
CA GLY A 270 0.84 11.52 18.02
C GLY A 270 0.93 10.46 19.11
N ILE A 271 -0.15 9.72 19.24
CA ILE A 271 -0.25 8.52 20.06
C ILE A 271 -0.83 7.44 19.16
N ASP A 272 -0.10 6.34 19.01
CA ASP A 272 -0.58 5.15 18.33
C ASP A 272 -0.81 4.04 19.35
N ALA A 273 -1.95 3.37 19.24
CA ALA A 273 -2.29 2.18 20.04
C ALA A 273 -2.56 1.01 19.09
N ASP A 274 -1.74 -0.03 19.17
CA ASP A 274 -1.87 -1.23 18.36
C ASP A 274 -2.61 -2.32 19.16
N ASN A 275 -3.65 -2.91 18.54
CA ASN A 275 -4.43 -4.01 19.12
C ASN A 275 -5.00 -3.69 20.52
N ALA A 276 -5.56 -2.49 20.68
CA ALA A 276 -6.12 -2.01 21.95
C ALA A 276 -7.37 -2.81 22.34
N LEU A 277 -8.18 -3.21 21.35
CA LEU A 277 -9.43 -3.95 21.52
C LEU A 277 -9.27 -5.46 21.25
N GLY A 278 -8.11 -5.93 20.74
CA GLY A 278 -7.86 -7.34 20.47
C GLY A 278 -8.27 -7.81 19.06
N PHE A 279 -8.62 -6.91 18.14
CA PHE A 279 -9.07 -7.23 16.78
C PHE A 279 -7.99 -6.97 15.71
N GLN A 280 -6.74 -6.80 16.10
CA GLN A 280 -5.63 -6.39 15.23
C GLN A 280 -5.90 -5.02 14.59
N GLU A 281 -6.51 -4.13 15.35
CA GLU A 281 -6.75 -2.74 14.96
C GLU A 281 -5.56 -1.85 15.34
N ALA A 282 -5.38 -0.78 14.57
CA ALA A 282 -4.48 0.33 14.90
C ALA A 282 -5.31 1.58 15.18
N VAL A 283 -5.15 2.18 16.33
CA VAL A 283 -5.77 3.44 16.68
C VAL A 283 -4.67 4.49 16.77
N SER A 284 -4.81 5.57 15.99
CA SER A 284 -3.87 6.69 16.00
C SER A 284 -4.60 7.97 16.35
N LEU A 285 -4.07 8.69 17.30
CA LEU A 285 -4.47 10.07 17.60
C LEU A 285 -3.28 10.98 17.26
N SER A 286 -3.49 11.97 16.41
CA SER A 286 -2.45 12.93 16.09
C SER A 286 -2.98 14.34 16.10
N TYR A 287 -2.10 15.26 16.43
CA TYR A 287 -2.33 16.69 16.45
C TYR A 287 -1.33 17.39 15.52
N ILE A 288 -1.86 18.07 14.50
CA ILE A 288 -1.11 18.97 13.59
C ILE A 288 -1.93 20.25 13.42
N GLY A 289 -2.47 20.83 14.48
CA GLY A 289 -3.60 21.74 14.38
C GLY A 289 -4.89 21.05 13.89
N THR A 290 -4.87 19.72 13.68
CA THR A 290 -5.98 18.86 13.23
C THR A 290 -6.03 17.57 14.05
N ARG A 291 -7.21 16.96 14.20
CA ARG A 291 -7.42 15.68 14.92
C ARG A 291 -7.81 14.57 13.95
N ASP A 292 -7.07 13.47 13.95
CA ASP A 292 -7.40 12.28 13.16
C ASP A 292 -7.44 11.02 14.02
N THR A 293 -8.42 10.14 13.78
CA THR A 293 -8.57 8.84 14.45
C THR A 293 -8.80 7.75 13.42
N ASN A 294 -8.00 6.67 13.44
CA ASN A 294 -8.11 5.53 12.53
C ASN A 294 -8.27 4.21 13.28
N ALA A 295 -9.15 3.33 12.78
CA ALA A 295 -9.32 1.96 13.28
C ALA A 295 -9.41 0.95 12.13
N ALA A 296 -8.78 -0.25 12.28
CA ALA A 296 -8.76 -1.29 11.25
C ALA A 296 -8.92 -2.70 11.85
N ILE A 297 -9.69 -3.60 11.18
CA ILE A 297 -10.02 -4.94 11.66
C ILE A 297 -9.97 -5.99 10.54
N GLY A 298 -9.18 -7.07 10.71
CA GLY A 298 -9.26 -8.35 10.01
C GLY A 298 -8.79 -8.42 8.53
N TYR A 299 -9.11 -9.50 7.82
CA TYR A 299 -8.82 -9.72 6.37
C TYR A 299 -9.43 -8.64 5.49
N ASN A 300 -10.59 -8.19 5.86
CA ASN A 300 -11.17 -6.96 5.39
C ASN A 300 -10.74 -5.90 6.39
N THR A 301 -10.03 -4.90 5.90
CA THR A 301 -9.71 -3.75 6.72
C THR A 301 -10.86 -2.77 6.65
N PHE A 302 -11.53 -2.58 7.77
CA PHE A 302 -12.45 -1.47 7.95
C PHE A 302 -11.71 -0.36 8.68
N SER A 303 -11.84 0.86 8.19
CA SER A 303 -11.23 2.03 8.79
C SER A 303 -12.29 3.10 9.02
N TYR A 304 -12.14 3.80 10.14
CA TYR A 304 -12.85 5.02 10.40
C TYR A 304 -11.85 6.13 10.70
N THR A 305 -12.01 7.27 10.03
CA THR A 305 -11.20 8.47 10.29
C THR A 305 -12.13 9.62 10.60
N GLY A 306 -11.96 10.21 11.77
CA GLY A 306 -12.56 11.49 12.11
C GLY A 306 -11.50 12.58 12.08
N SER A 307 -11.78 13.72 11.46
CA SER A 307 -10.88 14.88 11.48
C SER A 307 -11.61 16.17 11.80
N LEU A 308 -10.93 17.03 12.56
CA LEU A 308 -11.32 18.41 12.82
C LEU A 308 -10.15 19.30 12.43
N SER A 309 -10.39 20.22 11.51
CA SER A 309 -9.43 21.23 11.08
C SER A 309 -9.98 22.62 11.33
N GLU A 310 -9.17 23.48 11.91
CA GLU A 310 -9.47 24.90 12.08
C GLU A 310 -8.31 25.71 11.51
N TYR A 311 -8.61 26.76 10.77
CA TYR A 311 -7.61 27.65 10.20
C TYR A 311 -8.06 29.09 10.19
N ASN A 312 -7.08 29.98 10.33
CA ASN A 312 -7.24 31.42 10.19
C ASN A 312 -6.33 31.91 9.08
N SER A 313 -6.80 32.81 8.25
CA SER A 313 -6.01 33.42 7.19
C SER A 313 -6.40 34.89 6.99
N LEU A 314 -5.41 35.73 6.66
CA LEU A 314 -5.65 37.09 6.18
C LEU A 314 -5.69 37.10 4.68
N ILE A 315 -6.77 37.59 4.08
CA ILE A 315 -6.93 37.77 2.65
C ILE A 315 -6.71 39.24 2.32
N GLY A 316 -5.69 39.54 1.48
CA GLY A 316 -5.42 40.90 1.00
C GLY A 316 -5.17 41.89 2.12
N ASP A 317 -4.53 41.49 3.24
CA ASP A 317 -4.20 42.27 4.43
C ASP A 317 -5.38 42.91 5.18
N THR A 318 -6.63 42.66 4.77
CA THR A 318 -7.82 43.35 5.31
C THR A 318 -8.96 42.42 5.72
N ALA A 319 -9.07 41.24 5.18
CA ALA A 319 -10.16 40.32 5.48
C ALA A 319 -9.65 39.11 6.29
N LEU A 320 -10.18 38.90 7.48
CA LEU A 320 -9.91 37.71 8.29
C LEU A 320 -10.84 36.58 7.87
N LEU A 321 -10.28 35.52 7.30
CA LEU A 321 -10.97 34.28 7.01
C LEU A 321 -10.75 33.32 8.17
N TYR A 322 -11.81 32.87 8.79
CA TYR A 322 -11.83 31.72 9.70
C TYR A 322 -12.51 30.52 8.99
N GLY A 323 -11.95 29.34 9.13
CA GLY A 323 -12.54 28.13 8.59
C GLY A 323 -12.47 26.99 9.57
N ARG A 324 -13.55 26.20 9.61
CA ARG A 324 -13.65 24.99 10.41
C ARG A 324 -14.21 23.86 9.56
N THR A 325 -13.51 22.71 9.55
CA THR A 325 -13.92 21.55 8.78
C THR A 325 -13.98 20.32 9.67
N PHE A 326 -15.13 19.65 9.65
CA PHE A 326 -15.31 18.32 10.21
C PHE A 326 -15.39 17.31 9.07
N ALA A 327 -14.67 16.21 9.16
CA ALA A 327 -14.80 15.13 8.21
C ALA A 327 -14.83 13.77 8.90
N HIS A 328 -15.66 12.88 8.38
CA HIS A 328 -15.78 11.50 8.78
C HIS A 328 -15.59 10.64 7.55
N ALA A 329 -14.65 9.71 7.58
CA ALA A 329 -14.41 8.77 6.50
C ALA A 329 -14.51 7.33 7.00
N PHE A 330 -15.31 6.54 6.30
CA PHE A 330 -15.43 5.10 6.51
C PHE A 330 -14.79 4.40 5.32
N GLY A 331 -13.80 3.57 5.57
CA GLY A 331 -13.06 2.84 4.55
C GLY A 331 -13.21 1.34 4.70
N TRP A 332 -13.25 0.65 3.57
CA TRP A 332 -13.12 -0.79 3.46
C TRP A 332 -12.05 -1.12 2.43
N ASN A 333 -11.03 -1.82 2.86
CA ASN A 333 -9.96 -2.33 2.01
C ASN A 333 -10.01 -3.86 1.99
N ARG A 334 -9.89 -4.45 0.82
CA ARG A 334 -9.80 -5.90 0.62
C ARG A 334 -8.66 -6.24 -0.32
N VAL A 335 -7.74 -7.06 0.16
CA VAL A 335 -6.71 -7.66 -0.71
C VAL A 335 -7.39 -8.68 -1.62
N ILE A 336 -7.25 -8.51 -2.94
CA ILE A 336 -7.85 -9.37 -3.98
C ILE A 336 -6.84 -10.46 -4.38
N GLU A 337 -5.59 -10.06 -4.55
CA GLU A 337 -4.52 -10.93 -4.99
C GLU A 337 -3.24 -10.61 -4.23
N ARG A 338 -2.50 -11.64 -3.87
CA ARG A 338 -1.21 -11.53 -3.22
C ARG A 338 -0.28 -12.64 -3.68
N ASP A 339 0.97 -12.27 -3.93
CA ASP A 339 2.09 -13.17 -4.20
C ASP A 339 3.38 -12.65 -3.51
N PRO A 340 4.49 -13.40 -3.45
CA PRO A 340 5.73 -12.93 -2.84
C PRO A 340 6.30 -11.65 -3.48
N GLY A 341 5.95 -11.39 -4.74
CA GLY A 341 6.37 -10.20 -5.49
C GLY A 341 5.46 -9.00 -5.31
N GLY A 342 4.26 -9.15 -4.71
CA GLY A 342 3.37 -8.01 -4.58
C GLY A 342 1.96 -8.33 -4.10
N ARG A 343 1.11 -7.33 -4.19
CA ARG A 343 -0.32 -7.45 -3.88
C ARG A 343 -1.16 -6.48 -4.70
N THR A 344 -2.42 -6.83 -4.87
CA THR A 344 -3.47 -5.96 -5.40
C THR A 344 -4.62 -5.91 -4.39
N ALA A 345 -5.13 -4.72 -4.13
CA ALA A 345 -6.25 -4.53 -3.20
C ALA A 345 -7.30 -3.59 -3.79
N PHE A 346 -8.51 -3.75 -3.31
CA PHE A 346 -9.67 -2.93 -3.62
C PHE A 346 -10.05 -2.09 -2.40
N ASP A 347 -10.34 -0.82 -2.62
CA ASP A 347 -10.73 0.14 -1.60
C ASP A 347 -12.07 0.76 -1.90
N VAL A 348 -12.92 0.87 -0.89
CA VAL A 348 -14.13 1.69 -0.91
C VAL A 348 -14.07 2.65 0.27
N THR A 349 -14.23 3.93 0.00
CA THR A 349 -14.23 4.95 1.06
C THR A 349 -15.44 5.87 0.90
N LEU A 350 -16.22 6.00 1.96
CA LEU A 350 -17.29 6.99 2.07
C LEU A 350 -16.81 8.11 3.01
N THR A 351 -16.69 9.32 2.48
CA THR A 351 -16.30 10.50 3.24
C THR A 351 -17.47 11.46 3.32
N HIS A 352 -17.83 11.87 4.53
CA HIS A 352 -18.73 12.98 4.77
C HIS A 352 -17.96 14.13 5.39
N ARG A 353 -18.05 15.32 4.79
CA ARG A 353 -17.33 16.52 5.22
C ARG A 353 -18.27 17.70 5.33
N ARG A 354 -18.17 18.42 6.45
CA ARG A 354 -18.86 19.68 6.67
C ARG A 354 -17.83 20.79 6.92
N SER A 355 -17.86 21.82 6.09
CA SER A 355 -16.97 22.99 6.19
C SER A 355 -17.77 24.24 6.46
N GLU A 356 -17.39 24.98 7.47
CA GLU A 356 -17.94 26.28 7.87
C GLU A 356 -16.87 27.34 7.62
N ARG A 357 -17.26 28.49 7.09
CA ARG A 357 -16.35 29.60 6.79
C ARG A 357 -16.95 30.91 7.23
N GLU A 358 -16.12 31.75 7.82
CA GLU A 358 -16.47 33.12 8.23
C GLU A 358 -15.45 34.08 7.62
N VAL A 359 -15.91 35.19 7.07
CA VAL A 359 -15.04 36.27 6.62
C VAL A 359 -15.45 37.54 7.39
N ASN A 360 -14.52 38.10 8.14
CA ASN A 360 -14.77 39.25 9.02
C ASN A 360 -16.01 39.05 9.93
N ASN A 361 -16.13 37.86 10.54
CA ASN A 361 -17.25 37.41 11.39
C ASN A 361 -18.61 37.27 10.67
N LEU A 362 -18.63 37.29 9.33
CA LEU A 362 -19.81 36.95 8.55
C LEU A 362 -19.74 35.46 8.16
N LEU A 363 -20.67 34.69 8.71
CA LEU A 363 -20.77 33.26 8.42
C LEU A 363 -21.32 33.04 7.00
N PHE A 364 -20.59 32.28 6.19
CA PHE A 364 -21.05 31.79 4.90
C PHE A 364 -21.87 30.51 5.08
N GLU A 365 -22.71 30.19 4.10
CA GLU A 365 -23.49 28.95 4.13
C GLU A 365 -22.57 27.74 4.29
N PRO A 366 -22.82 26.88 5.28
CA PRO A 366 -22.00 25.70 5.50
C PRO A 366 -22.05 24.76 4.28
N GLN A 367 -20.90 24.30 3.86
CA GLN A 367 -20.77 23.34 2.78
C GLN A 367 -20.70 21.93 3.34
N SER A 368 -21.58 21.06 2.87
CA SER A 368 -21.62 19.64 3.24
C SER A 368 -21.43 18.76 2.00
N LEU A 369 -20.42 17.90 2.01
CA LEU A 369 -20.10 16.99 0.91
C LEU A 369 -20.07 15.55 1.39
N SER A 370 -20.72 14.67 0.64
CA SER A 370 -20.63 13.22 0.81
C SER A 370 -20.01 12.61 -0.46
N VAL A 371 -18.85 11.98 -0.32
CA VAL A 371 -18.08 11.45 -1.46
C VAL A 371 -17.86 9.96 -1.28
N LEU A 372 -18.35 9.17 -2.22
CA LEU A 372 -18.01 7.75 -2.34
C LEU A 372 -16.84 7.61 -3.31
N ARG A 373 -15.74 7.03 -2.85
CA ARG A 373 -14.57 6.70 -3.67
C ARG A 373 -14.39 5.20 -3.73
N VAL A 374 -14.19 4.69 -4.93
CA VAL A 374 -13.83 3.31 -5.21
C VAL A 374 -12.45 3.31 -5.89
N ALA A 375 -11.53 2.51 -5.40
CA ALA A 375 -10.18 2.47 -5.95
C ALA A 375 -9.61 1.05 -6.00
N VAL A 376 -8.65 0.86 -6.89
CA VAL A 376 -7.78 -0.32 -6.93
C VAL A 376 -6.36 0.17 -6.72
N ASN A 377 -5.62 -0.51 -5.85
CA ASN A 377 -4.22 -0.21 -5.60
C ASN A 377 -3.35 -1.47 -5.70
N GLY A 378 -2.10 -1.29 -5.99
CA GLY A 378 -1.14 -2.38 -6.11
C GLY A 378 0.26 -1.99 -5.66
N LEU A 379 0.99 -3.00 -5.25
CA LEU A 379 2.42 -2.99 -4.98
C LEU A 379 3.06 -4.13 -5.77
N ARG A 380 4.16 -3.86 -6.47
CA ARG A 380 5.01 -4.88 -7.10
C ARG A 380 6.46 -4.64 -6.70
N LYS A 381 7.11 -5.70 -6.23
CA LYS A 381 8.54 -5.76 -5.96
C LYS A 381 9.22 -6.47 -7.13
N PHE A 382 10.37 -6.00 -7.53
CA PHE A 382 11.14 -6.57 -8.63
C PHE A 382 12.64 -6.43 -8.36
N ALA A 383 13.45 -7.19 -9.06
CA ALA A 383 14.90 -7.09 -9.00
C ALA A 383 15.45 -6.40 -10.26
N VAL A 384 16.44 -5.55 -10.06
CA VAL A 384 17.26 -4.95 -11.13
C VAL A 384 18.70 -5.36 -10.86
N GLY A 385 19.19 -6.37 -11.56
CA GLY A 385 20.41 -7.08 -11.19
C GLY A 385 20.26 -7.71 -9.81
N ASN A 386 21.19 -7.43 -8.90
CA ASN A 386 21.18 -7.94 -7.52
C ASN A 386 20.50 -6.99 -6.51
N GLN A 387 19.82 -5.94 -6.98
CA GLN A 387 19.20 -4.95 -6.12
C GLN A 387 17.69 -4.96 -6.27
N GLY A 388 16.96 -4.83 -5.14
CA GLY A 388 15.51 -4.77 -5.11
C GLY A 388 14.98 -3.37 -5.48
N GLY A 389 13.96 -3.34 -6.34
CA GLY A 389 13.13 -2.19 -6.61
C GLY A 389 11.66 -2.47 -6.28
N TYR A 390 10.85 -1.43 -6.27
CA TYR A 390 9.41 -1.58 -6.16
C TYR A 390 8.67 -0.52 -6.95
N ALA A 391 7.42 -0.82 -7.29
CA ALA A 391 6.46 0.13 -7.82
C ALA A 391 5.14 -0.02 -7.06
N THR A 392 4.50 1.12 -6.75
CA THR A 392 3.14 1.17 -6.22
C THR A 392 2.27 1.97 -7.16
N TRP A 393 1.00 1.66 -7.22
CA TRP A 393 0.03 2.40 -8.00
C TRP A 393 -1.34 2.37 -7.34
N GLU A 394 -2.15 3.38 -7.64
CA GLU A 394 -3.55 3.46 -7.25
C GLU A 394 -4.32 4.21 -8.32
N ALA A 395 -5.52 3.74 -8.63
CA ALA A 395 -6.47 4.42 -9.48
C ALA A 395 -7.84 4.42 -8.79
N GLY A 396 -8.47 5.57 -8.70
CA GLY A 396 -9.72 5.79 -8.00
C GLY A 396 -10.74 6.55 -8.83
N LEU A 397 -12.01 6.22 -8.61
CA LEU A 397 -13.17 6.92 -9.11
C LEU A 397 -13.97 7.41 -7.91
N SER A 398 -14.22 8.70 -7.85
CA SER A 398 -15.01 9.35 -6.80
C SER A 398 -16.31 9.91 -7.37
N ARG A 399 -17.38 9.79 -6.60
CA ARG A 399 -18.67 10.42 -6.88
C ARG A 399 -19.15 11.23 -5.68
N GLY A 400 -19.44 12.50 -5.90
CA GLY A 400 -20.22 13.32 -4.97
C GLY A 400 -21.68 12.83 -4.94
N MET A 401 -22.19 12.57 -3.75
CA MET A 401 -23.50 11.95 -3.53
C MET A 401 -24.44 12.92 -2.83
N ASP A 402 -25.71 12.86 -3.17
CA ASP A 402 -26.80 13.49 -2.41
C ASP A 402 -27.24 12.55 -1.29
N ALA A 403 -26.42 12.44 -0.25
CA ALA A 403 -26.62 11.54 0.88
C ALA A 403 -26.03 12.14 2.16
N LEU A 404 -26.49 11.68 3.33
CA LEU A 404 -26.01 12.12 4.64
C LEU A 404 -26.11 13.65 4.86
N ASN A 405 -27.17 14.25 4.34
CA ASN A 405 -27.38 15.70 4.40
C ASN A 405 -26.31 16.53 3.67
N ALA A 406 -25.82 16.02 2.55
CA ALA A 406 -24.90 16.75 1.66
C ALA A 406 -25.64 17.91 0.97
N SER A 407 -24.88 18.95 0.63
CA SER A 407 -25.37 20.06 -0.19
C SER A 407 -25.83 19.54 -1.54
N HIS A 408 -26.95 20.04 -2.03
CA HIS A 408 -27.55 19.64 -3.32
C HIS A 408 -27.21 20.67 -4.39
N ASP A 409 -26.85 20.19 -5.59
CA ASP A 409 -26.60 21.06 -6.72
C ASP A 409 -27.91 21.69 -7.23
N ALA A 410 -27.88 22.98 -7.54
CA ALA A 410 -29.03 23.63 -8.13
C ALA A 410 -29.36 23.01 -9.50
N PRO A 411 -30.66 22.97 -9.91
CA PRO A 411 -31.05 22.35 -11.19
C PRO A 411 -30.41 22.99 -12.43
N ASP A 412 -30.04 24.27 -12.33
CA ASP A 412 -29.45 25.10 -13.37
C ASP A 412 -27.93 25.32 -13.22
N ILE A 413 -27.27 24.59 -12.31
CA ILE A 413 -25.83 24.71 -12.07
C ILE A 413 -25.03 24.43 -13.35
N THR A 414 -24.11 25.32 -13.66
CA THR A 414 -23.28 25.21 -14.85
C THR A 414 -21.96 24.48 -14.55
N ARG A 415 -21.28 23.94 -15.55
CA ARG A 415 -20.06 23.14 -15.37
C ARG A 415 -18.91 23.88 -14.70
N ASP A 416 -18.88 25.18 -14.80
CA ASP A 416 -17.87 26.09 -14.25
C ASP A 416 -18.15 26.50 -12.80
N GLU A 417 -19.32 26.18 -12.28
CA GLU A 417 -19.66 26.31 -10.87
C GLU A 417 -19.31 25.02 -10.09
N ALA A 418 -18.99 25.18 -8.79
CA ALA A 418 -18.55 24.05 -7.98
C ALA A 418 -19.70 23.09 -7.66
N HIS A 419 -19.58 21.83 -8.07
CA HIS A 419 -20.58 20.80 -7.89
C HIS A 419 -20.37 20.00 -6.61
N SER A 420 -21.45 19.72 -5.89
CA SER A 420 -21.53 18.71 -4.83
C SER A 420 -21.70 17.30 -5.40
N GLN A 421 -22.45 17.16 -6.51
CA GLN A 421 -22.69 15.93 -7.24
C GLN A 421 -21.78 15.82 -8.47
N PHE A 422 -20.52 15.46 -8.29
CA PHE A 422 -19.49 15.39 -9.34
C PHE A 422 -19.01 13.96 -9.60
N TRP A 423 -18.28 13.79 -10.69
CA TRP A 423 -17.42 12.63 -10.94
C TRP A 423 -15.96 13.08 -11.02
N LYS A 424 -15.09 12.33 -10.36
CA LYS A 424 -13.66 12.60 -10.33
C LYS A 424 -12.86 11.31 -10.47
N LEU A 425 -11.92 11.31 -11.40
CA LEU A 425 -10.89 10.29 -11.51
C LEU A 425 -9.61 10.80 -10.84
N ASP A 426 -8.98 9.97 -10.07
CA ASP A 426 -7.68 10.25 -9.48
C ASP A 426 -6.77 9.02 -9.55
N GLY A 427 -5.48 9.26 -9.57
CA GLY A 427 -4.50 8.19 -9.58
C GLY A 427 -3.14 8.68 -9.11
N ASN A 428 -2.38 7.74 -8.58
CA ASN A 428 -0.98 7.96 -8.25
C ASN A 428 -0.16 6.70 -8.52
N ALA A 429 1.10 6.89 -8.85
CA ALA A 429 2.06 5.81 -8.93
C ALA A 429 3.39 6.28 -8.37
N SER A 430 4.13 5.38 -7.73
CA SER A 430 5.49 5.65 -7.28
C SER A 430 6.39 4.45 -7.56
N THR A 431 7.68 4.73 -7.74
CA THR A 431 8.67 3.69 -7.95
C THR A 431 9.97 4.04 -7.27
N GLN A 432 10.68 3.01 -6.83
CA GLN A 432 12.08 3.10 -6.46
C GLN A 432 12.86 2.11 -7.33
N LEU A 433 13.78 2.65 -8.15
CA LEU A 433 14.64 1.90 -9.04
C LEU A 433 16.08 2.00 -8.56
N PRO A 434 16.78 0.90 -8.30
CA PRO A 434 18.21 0.96 -8.08
C PRO A 434 18.90 1.41 -9.38
N LEU A 435 19.87 2.30 -9.23
CA LEU A 435 20.70 2.78 -10.32
C LEU A 435 22.11 2.17 -10.22
N PRO A 436 22.87 2.13 -11.33
CA PRO A 436 24.27 1.73 -11.29
C PRO A 436 25.04 2.52 -10.24
N ALA A 437 25.83 1.82 -9.43
CA ALA A 437 26.63 2.46 -8.39
C ALA A 437 27.73 3.35 -9.01
N ILE A 438 28.01 4.46 -8.38
CA ILE A 438 29.16 5.33 -8.71
C ILE A 438 30.21 5.14 -7.62
N GLY A 439 31.29 4.43 -7.95
CA GLY A 439 32.29 4.03 -6.98
C GLY A 439 31.69 3.12 -5.89
N ARG A 440 31.73 3.56 -4.63
CA ARG A 440 31.13 2.85 -3.48
C ARG A 440 29.72 3.30 -3.15
N ALA A 441 29.18 4.33 -3.83
CA ALA A 441 27.88 4.88 -3.55
C ALA A 441 26.79 4.08 -4.30
N ALA A 442 25.86 3.48 -3.57
CA ALA A 442 24.64 2.94 -4.14
C ALA A 442 23.69 4.10 -4.46
N LEU A 443 23.18 4.14 -5.68
CA LEU A 443 22.24 5.15 -6.12
C LEU A 443 20.87 4.53 -6.31
N ALA A 444 19.82 5.31 -6.03
CA ALA A 444 18.45 4.94 -6.35
C ALA A 444 17.71 6.15 -6.95
N TYR A 445 16.92 5.87 -7.97
CA TYR A 445 15.93 6.81 -8.45
C TYR A 445 14.61 6.55 -7.73
N ARG A 446 13.96 7.62 -7.24
CA ARG A 446 12.59 7.60 -6.72
C ARG A 446 11.74 8.55 -7.55
N GLY A 447 10.70 7.99 -8.17
CA GLY A 447 9.73 8.74 -8.96
C GLY A 447 8.34 8.61 -8.35
N GLN A 448 7.56 9.68 -8.46
CA GLN A 448 6.13 9.67 -8.10
C GLN A 448 5.35 10.51 -9.11
N VAL A 449 4.21 10.01 -9.55
CA VAL A 449 3.24 10.73 -10.38
C VAL A 449 1.90 10.71 -9.67
N SER A 450 1.19 11.85 -9.68
CA SER A 450 -0.20 11.92 -9.23
C SER A 450 -1.00 12.73 -10.25
N ALA A 451 -2.21 12.28 -10.55
CA ALA A 451 -3.10 12.91 -11.52
C ALA A 451 -4.53 12.96 -10.97
N GLN A 452 -5.25 13.98 -11.37
CA GLN A 452 -6.68 14.14 -11.10
C GLN A 452 -7.38 14.71 -12.35
N TRP A 453 -8.60 14.27 -12.57
CA TRP A 453 -9.45 14.79 -13.63
C TRP A 453 -10.91 14.84 -13.19
N SER A 454 -11.56 15.98 -13.48
CA SER A 454 -13.00 16.17 -13.34
C SER A 454 -13.53 16.88 -14.61
N ASN A 455 -14.77 16.60 -14.96
CA ASN A 455 -15.46 17.27 -16.07
C ASN A 455 -16.23 18.52 -15.65
N VAL A 456 -16.39 18.75 -14.35
CA VAL A 456 -17.04 19.90 -13.74
C VAL A 456 -16.10 20.57 -12.75
N ALA A 457 -16.38 21.82 -12.37
CA ALA A 457 -15.66 22.49 -11.31
C ALA A 457 -15.94 21.80 -9.97
N LEU A 458 -14.93 21.68 -9.14
CA LEU A 458 -14.98 21.06 -7.84
C LEU A 458 -14.86 22.12 -6.74
N PHE A 459 -15.45 21.84 -5.60
CA PHE A 459 -15.12 22.60 -4.40
C PHE A 459 -13.64 22.43 -4.05
N GLY A 460 -13.02 23.48 -3.50
CA GLY A 460 -11.59 23.49 -3.19
C GLY A 460 -11.12 22.31 -2.35
N SER A 461 -11.98 21.74 -1.51
CA SER A 461 -11.68 20.52 -0.76
C SER A 461 -11.53 19.26 -1.63
N GLU A 462 -11.97 19.28 -2.87
CA GLU A 462 -11.88 18.15 -3.81
C GLU A 462 -10.89 18.42 -4.97
N GLN A 463 -10.30 19.62 -5.03
CA GLN A 463 -9.29 19.99 -6.04
C GLN A 463 -7.92 19.38 -5.72
N ILE A 464 -7.13 19.20 -6.76
CA ILE A 464 -5.71 18.88 -6.62
C ILE A 464 -4.92 20.16 -6.34
N PHE A 465 -4.05 20.09 -5.33
CA PHE A 465 -3.13 21.18 -4.96
C PHE A 465 -1.71 20.83 -5.39
N VAL A 466 -1.02 21.80 -5.99
CA VAL A 466 0.35 21.64 -6.46
C VAL A 466 1.24 22.71 -5.83
N GLY A 467 2.37 22.28 -5.31
CA GLY A 467 3.35 23.07 -4.56
C GLY A 467 3.62 22.45 -3.18
N GLY A 468 4.75 22.78 -2.59
CA GLY A 468 5.17 22.32 -1.27
C GLY A 468 5.75 20.90 -1.27
N MET A 469 6.01 20.38 -0.08
CA MET A 469 6.71 19.10 0.13
C MET A 469 5.95 17.88 -0.41
N GLY A 470 4.63 17.94 -0.51
CA GLY A 470 3.80 16.82 -0.93
C GLY A 470 3.74 16.62 -2.46
N SER A 471 4.03 17.65 -3.26
CA SER A 471 3.89 17.58 -4.73
C SER A 471 5.10 18.16 -5.48
N VAL A 472 5.27 19.47 -5.56
CA VAL A 472 6.39 20.13 -6.25
C VAL A 472 7.23 20.86 -5.20
N ARG A 473 8.40 20.32 -4.88
CA ARG A 473 9.36 20.91 -3.92
C ARG A 473 10.03 22.15 -4.54
N GLY A 474 10.50 23.03 -3.71
CA GLY A 474 11.01 24.36 -4.11
C GLY A 474 10.03 25.48 -3.81
N PHE A 475 8.84 25.10 -3.33
CA PHE A 475 7.80 25.98 -2.81
C PHE A 475 7.48 25.58 -1.37
N ARG A 476 7.02 26.55 -0.56
CA ARG A 476 6.71 26.29 0.85
C ARG A 476 5.37 25.55 1.02
N GLU A 477 4.40 25.86 0.19
CA GLU A 477 3.01 25.42 0.28
C GLU A 477 2.39 25.17 -1.10
N GLY A 478 1.17 24.64 -1.15
CA GLY A 478 0.37 24.51 -2.37
C GLY A 478 -0.02 25.90 -2.87
N LEU A 479 0.48 26.25 -4.03
CA LEU A 479 0.31 27.59 -4.62
C LEU A 479 -0.69 27.64 -5.75
N ILE A 480 -0.95 26.52 -6.41
CA ILE A 480 -1.94 26.39 -7.48
C ILE A 480 -2.84 25.19 -7.19
N SER A 481 -4.11 25.34 -7.53
CA SER A 481 -5.11 24.27 -7.40
C SER A 481 -5.91 24.13 -8.69
N GLY A 482 -6.59 23.01 -8.86
CA GLY A 482 -7.45 22.80 -10.01
C GLY A 482 -8.33 21.56 -9.90
N ASP A 483 -9.33 21.53 -10.75
CA ASP A 483 -10.22 20.39 -10.93
C ASP A 483 -9.53 19.25 -11.68
N ARG A 484 -8.53 19.63 -12.48
CA ARG A 484 -7.63 18.74 -13.23
C ARG A 484 -6.20 19.09 -12.90
N GLY A 485 -5.33 18.07 -12.84
CA GLY A 485 -3.93 18.33 -12.59
C GLY A 485 -3.07 17.08 -12.67
N LEU A 486 -1.77 17.33 -12.76
CA LEU A 486 -0.72 16.33 -12.81
C LEU A 486 0.48 16.82 -12.00
N THR A 487 1.07 15.95 -11.22
CA THR A 487 2.35 16.21 -10.53
C THR A 487 3.34 15.10 -10.81
N LEU A 488 4.61 15.48 -10.96
CA LEU A 488 5.74 14.61 -11.16
C LEU A 488 6.81 14.97 -10.13
N ARG A 489 7.20 14.00 -9.30
CA ARG A 489 8.31 14.13 -8.36
C ARG A 489 9.41 13.18 -8.77
N ASN A 490 10.62 13.68 -8.83
CA ASN A 490 11.78 12.90 -9.22
C ASN A 490 12.93 13.20 -8.27
N GLU A 491 13.57 12.16 -7.75
CA GLU A 491 14.77 12.33 -6.94
C GLU A 491 15.79 11.22 -7.21
N VAL A 492 17.06 11.58 -7.17
CA VAL A 492 18.17 10.65 -7.12
C VAL A 492 18.75 10.70 -5.72
N VAL A 493 18.84 9.54 -5.11
CA VAL A 493 19.21 9.34 -3.71
C VAL A 493 20.52 8.59 -3.64
N TRP A 494 21.42 9.03 -2.77
CA TRP A 494 22.67 8.33 -2.44
C TRP A 494 22.43 7.46 -1.21
N GLY A 495 22.50 6.14 -1.41
CA GLY A 495 22.53 5.15 -0.32
C GLY A 495 23.97 4.78 0.07
N ASN A 496 24.09 3.96 1.11
CA ASN A 496 25.37 3.47 1.64
C ASN A 496 26.38 4.57 2.04
N VAL A 497 25.89 5.76 2.36
CA VAL A 497 26.73 6.76 3.03
C VAL A 497 27.14 6.21 4.39
N PRO A 498 28.41 6.24 4.77
CA PRO A 498 28.89 5.68 6.02
C PRO A 498 28.06 6.18 7.20
N VAL A 499 27.60 5.24 8.03
CA VAL A 499 26.85 5.56 9.24
C VAL A 499 27.81 6.22 10.24
N LEU A 500 27.62 7.50 10.50
CA LEU A 500 28.34 8.21 11.54
C LEU A 500 27.60 8.01 12.86
N ALA A 501 28.24 7.39 13.87
CA ALA A 501 27.68 7.20 15.21
C ALA A 501 26.24 6.62 15.23
N GLY A 502 25.91 5.65 14.37
CA GLY A 502 24.58 5.03 14.31
C GLY A 502 23.52 5.85 13.55
N VAL A 503 23.91 6.97 12.93
CA VAL A 503 23.02 7.80 12.12
C VAL A 503 23.08 7.38 10.65
N ARG A 504 21.94 7.02 10.07
CA ARG A 504 21.80 6.83 8.61
C ARG A 504 21.66 8.18 7.94
N ILE A 505 22.50 8.44 6.93
CA ILE A 505 22.50 9.69 6.16
C ILE A 505 22.12 9.37 4.73
N GLU A 506 21.10 10.03 4.19
CA GLU A 506 20.59 9.84 2.83
C GLU A 506 20.50 11.19 2.11
N PRO A 507 21.58 11.64 1.44
CA PRO A 507 21.53 12.82 0.58
C PRO A 507 20.72 12.53 -0.69
N TYR A 508 20.12 13.57 -1.26
CA TYR A 508 19.40 13.46 -2.54
C TYR A 508 19.37 14.80 -3.29
N VAL A 509 19.15 14.72 -4.59
CA VAL A 509 18.78 15.85 -5.44
C VAL A 509 17.44 15.58 -6.08
N PHE A 510 16.69 16.64 -6.41
CA PHE A 510 15.36 16.49 -6.98
C PHE A 510 15.09 17.50 -8.10
N LEU A 511 14.16 17.11 -8.99
CA LEU A 511 13.54 17.95 -10.01
C LEU A 511 12.06 17.57 -10.11
N ASP A 512 11.18 18.46 -9.68
CA ASP A 512 9.75 18.24 -9.62
C ASP A 512 9.03 19.19 -10.57
N GLY A 513 7.87 18.75 -11.08
CA GLY A 513 7.00 19.56 -11.91
C GLY A 513 5.53 19.24 -11.66
N GLY A 514 4.66 20.19 -11.94
CA GLY A 514 3.23 19.98 -11.84
C GLY A 514 2.43 21.06 -12.54
N GLN A 515 1.19 20.71 -12.84
CA GLN A 515 0.25 21.60 -13.52
C GLN A 515 -1.16 21.37 -13.01
N THR A 516 -1.96 22.45 -13.04
CA THR A 516 -3.39 22.39 -12.68
C THR A 516 -4.20 23.22 -13.67
N GLN A 517 -5.48 22.87 -13.79
CA GLN A 517 -6.48 23.60 -14.58
C GLN A 517 -7.79 23.66 -13.80
N LEU A 518 -8.36 24.84 -13.70
CA LEU A 518 -9.75 25.03 -13.28
C LEU A 518 -10.67 24.88 -14.49
N VAL A 519 -11.79 24.18 -14.35
CA VAL A 519 -12.80 24.02 -15.39
C VAL A 519 -13.42 25.38 -15.74
N ALA A 520 -13.58 26.24 -14.74
CA ALA A 520 -14.17 27.57 -14.89
C ALA A 520 -13.41 28.49 -15.85
N ASN A 521 -12.08 28.43 -15.87
CA ASN A 521 -11.29 29.36 -16.71
C ASN A 521 -10.45 28.66 -17.79
N GLN A 522 -10.36 27.32 -17.77
CA GLN A 522 -9.64 26.47 -18.70
C GLN A 522 -8.15 26.80 -18.90
N HIS A 523 -7.57 27.66 -18.05
CA HIS A 523 -6.15 27.98 -18.10
C HIS A 523 -5.32 26.98 -17.30
N TRP A 524 -4.21 26.53 -17.88
CA TRP A 524 -3.23 25.71 -17.20
C TRP A 524 -2.24 26.58 -16.44
N GLN A 525 -2.05 26.28 -15.19
CA GLN A 525 -0.99 26.85 -14.35
C GLN A 525 0.09 25.79 -14.13
N TYR A 526 1.35 26.22 -14.07
CA TYR A 526 2.50 25.34 -14.00
C TYR A 526 3.41 25.72 -12.86
N LEU A 527 3.93 24.70 -12.15
CA LEU A 527 5.02 24.82 -11.20
C LEU A 527 6.15 23.87 -11.55
N ALA A 528 7.39 24.31 -11.39
CA ALA A 528 8.57 23.44 -11.38
C ALA A 528 9.55 23.91 -10.31
N GLY A 529 10.19 22.95 -9.66
CA GLY A 529 11.17 23.22 -8.61
C GLY A 529 12.29 22.21 -8.61
N THR A 530 13.46 22.65 -8.15
CA THR A 530 14.66 21.81 -8.01
C THR A 530 15.36 22.10 -6.71
N GLY A 531 16.24 21.20 -6.31
CA GLY A 531 17.06 21.40 -5.13
C GLY A 531 17.74 20.13 -4.66
N MET A 532 18.22 20.20 -3.42
CA MET A 532 18.90 19.10 -2.75
C MET A 532 18.40 18.99 -1.31
N GLY A 533 18.57 17.82 -0.76
CA GLY A 533 18.26 17.60 0.65
C GLY A 533 19.07 16.46 1.26
N VAL A 534 18.93 16.34 2.55
CA VAL A 534 19.51 15.24 3.32
C VAL A 534 18.46 14.71 4.31
N ARG A 535 18.27 13.39 4.33
CA ARG A 535 17.48 12.70 5.34
C ARG A 535 18.42 12.04 6.33
N LEU A 536 18.10 12.20 7.60
CA LEU A 536 18.84 11.62 8.72
C LEU A 536 17.89 10.69 9.48
N ALA A 537 18.36 9.52 9.84
CA ALA A 537 17.61 8.59 10.69
C ALA A 537 18.56 7.93 11.70
N ALA A 538 18.16 7.92 12.95
CA ALA A 538 18.87 7.27 14.03
C ALA A 538 17.92 6.48 14.91
N ASN A 539 18.33 5.28 15.33
CA ASN A 539 17.60 4.43 16.26
C ASN A 539 18.45 4.17 17.49
N ALA A 540 17.88 4.35 18.67
CA ALA A 540 18.52 4.07 19.95
C ALA A 540 17.55 3.26 20.83
N GLY A 541 17.63 1.93 20.76
CA GLY A 541 16.67 1.05 21.40
C GLY A 541 15.25 1.25 20.84
N LYS A 542 14.31 1.67 21.69
CA LYS A 542 12.93 1.98 21.30
C LYS A 542 12.75 3.39 20.73
N HIS A 543 13.77 4.24 20.80
CA HIS A 543 13.72 5.61 20.33
C HIS A 543 14.12 5.68 18.86
N ALA A 544 13.31 6.33 18.03
CA ALA A 544 13.64 6.63 16.64
C ALA A 544 13.60 8.14 16.38
N PHE A 545 14.62 8.63 15.73
CA PHE A 545 14.76 10.04 15.35
C PHE A 545 14.86 10.11 13.83
N THR A 546 14.08 10.97 13.22
CA THR A 546 14.21 11.27 11.79
C THR A 546 14.19 12.77 11.57
N SER A 547 15.03 13.23 10.65
CA SER A 547 15.10 14.63 10.25
C SER A 547 15.30 14.72 8.75
N GLU A 548 14.74 15.75 8.14
CA GLU A 548 14.97 16.09 6.75
C GLU A 548 15.27 17.58 6.64
N LEU A 549 16.34 17.91 5.96
CA LEU A 549 16.69 19.27 5.58
C LEU A 549 16.67 19.35 4.05
N LEU A 550 15.97 20.35 3.50
CA LEU A 550 15.82 20.54 2.06
C LEU A 550 16.05 22.00 1.72
N LEU A 551 16.93 22.24 0.76
CA LEU A 551 17.11 23.51 0.07
C LEU A 551 16.49 23.39 -1.31
N GLY A 552 15.44 24.15 -1.57
CA GLY A 552 14.72 24.12 -2.83
C GLY A 552 14.57 25.50 -3.46
N ARG A 553 14.48 25.53 -4.78
CA ARG A 553 14.28 26.74 -5.57
C ARG A 553 13.20 26.53 -6.63
N ALA A 554 12.31 27.54 -6.76
CA ALA A 554 11.35 27.60 -7.83
C ALA A 554 12.05 27.82 -9.19
N LEU A 555 11.75 26.98 -10.17
CA LEU A 555 12.19 27.12 -11.56
C LEU A 555 11.12 27.77 -12.43
N VAL A 556 9.89 27.29 -12.33
CA VAL A 556 8.71 27.79 -13.05
C VAL A 556 7.62 28.06 -12.04
N GLN A 557 6.97 29.21 -12.17
CA GLN A 557 5.78 29.59 -11.40
C GLN A 557 4.97 30.64 -12.15
N PRO A 558 3.65 30.76 -11.90
CA PRO A 558 2.83 31.86 -12.40
C PRO A 558 3.39 33.22 -11.97
N VAL A 559 3.22 34.23 -12.83
CA VAL A 559 3.75 35.59 -12.61
C VAL A 559 3.15 36.24 -11.36
N GLU A 560 1.91 35.91 -11.06
CA GLU A 560 1.13 36.42 -9.93
C GLU A 560 1.73 36.03 -8.58
N LEU A 561 2.54 34.99 -8.53
CA LEU A 561 3.24 34.54 -7.32
C LEU A 561 4.52 35.34 -7.02
N GLY A 562 4.83 36.36 -7.82
CA GLY A 562 5.95 37.26 -7.59
C GLY A 562 7.32 36.66 -7.92
N SER A 563 8.35 37.00 -7.15
CA SER A 563 9.71 36.57 -7.40
C SER A 563 9.96 35.12 -7.00
N LYS A 564 10.78 34.40 -7.79
CA LYS A 564 11.21 33.03 -7.51
C LYS A 564 12.08 32.96 -6.27
N ALA A 565 11.53 32.41 -5.19
CA ALA A 565 12.21 32.32 -3.91
C ALA A 565 13.01 31.00 -3.78
N THR A 566 14.05 31.05 -2.97
CA THR A 566 14.71 29.86 -2.44
C THR A 566 14.10 29.56 -1.08
N VAL A 567 13.76 28.31 -0.83
CA VAL A 567 13.17 27.86 0.44
C VAL A 567 14.08 26.87 1.14
N LEU A 568 14.24 27.06 2.44
CA LEU A 568 14.83 26.08 3.33
C LEU A 568 13.70 25.45 4.14
N LEU A 569 13.53 24.15 3.98
CA LEU A 569 12.53 23.37 4.69
C LEU A 569 13.23 22.38 5.62
N ALA A 570 12.71 22.24 6.82
CA ALA A 570 13.24 21.32 7.82
C ALA A 570 12.11 20.59 8.52
N THR A 571 12.36 19.32 8.82
CA THR A 571 11.47 18.51 9.66
C THR A 571 12.29 17.73 10.67
N PHE A 572 11.75 17.56 11.84
CA PHE A 572 12.30 16.71 12.88
C PHE A 572 11.16 15.89 13.48
N ASN A 573 11.36 14.58 13.60
CA ASN A 573 10.40 13.68 14.21
C ASN A 573 11.11 12.78 15.23
N TYR A 574 10.43 12.55 16.31
CA TYR A 574 10.80 11.59 17.35
C TYR A 574 9.64 10.63 17.55
N SER A 575 9.95 9.36 17.75
CA SER A 575 8.99 8.34 18.15
C SER A 575 9.60 7.40 19.17
N TYR A 576 8.76 6.96 20.11
CA TYR A 576 9.07 6.02 21.19
C TYR A 576 8.06 4.88 21.18
#